data_0b920d808fc4b135c31dd7fbbf821984
#
_entry.id   0b920d808fc4b135c31dd7fbbf821984
#
_cell.length_a   1.000
_cell.length_b   1.000
_cell.length_c   1.000
_cell.angle_alpha   90.00
_cell.angle_beta   90.00
_cell.angle_gamma   90.00
#
_symmetry.space_group_name_H-M   'P 1'
#
loop_
_entity.id
_entity.type
_entity.pdbx_description
1 polymer ?
#
loop_
_entity_poly.entity_id
_entity_poly.type
_entity_poly.pdbx_seq_one_letter_code
_entity_poly.pdbx_strand_id
1 'polypeptide(L)'
;MYKKKRWICVAWLLVMMLLLCACGNLETGKNQGEVAENDKIQIGMSFDSFVIERWQRDRDIFVSTAKELGAEVNVQNANGDLEQQKKQINYFIDKGMDVIVVICIDSKGLTEEVQRAKDAGIKIIAYDRLLQNTDIDLYISFDNERVGTMMGEALLENGLAGGNVLMLGGSAVDSNVAMVEKGFRKVMEDNQVTILDSMHADGWKAELAGAYIYEHMDVVSEADAIMCGNDDLASKVVHALKEKRLAGDIMVVGQDADLEACQRIVEGTQVMTVYKPVEKMSQKAAECAVPVSYTHLRAHETGRNL
;
A
#
# COMPACT_ATOMS: atom_id res chain seq x y z
N MET A 1 -13.01 -70.54 54.27
CA MET A 1 -13.24 -69.12 54.56
C MET A 1 -12.49 -68.12 53.61
N TYR A 2 -11.59 -68.60 52.78
CA TYR A 2 -10.72 -67.73 51.95
C TYR A 2 -11.34 -67.30 50.60
N LYS A 3 -12.26 -68.03 50.02
CA LYS A 3 -12.83 -67.71 48.71
C LYS A 3 -13.84 -66.55 48.74
N LYS A 4 -14.57 -66.32 49.83
CA LYS A 4 -15.54 -65.20 49.92
C LYS A 4 -14.89 -63.84 50.05
N LYS A 5 -13.70 -63.72 50.66
CA LYS A 5 -13.00 -62.43 50.77
C LYS A 5 -12.42 -61.94 49.45
N ARG A 6 -12.05 -62.76 48.50
CA ARG A 6 -11.53 -62.35 47.18
C ARG A 6 -12.61 -61.75 46.27
N TRP A 7 -13.82 -62.25 46.39
CA TRP A 7 -14.93 -61.71 45.60
C TRP A 7 -15.41 -60.30 46.07
N ILE A 8 -15.32 -60.05 47.38
CA ILE A 8 -15.66 -58.72 47.94
C ILE A 8 -14.62 -57.69 47.54
N CYS A 9 -13.31 -58.02 47.52
CA CYS A 9 -12.28 -57.10 47.05
C CYS A 9 -12.38 -56.79 45.56
N VAL A 10 -12.75 -57.78 44.73
CA VAL A 10 -12.96 -57.54 43.28
C VAL A 10 -14.20 -56.70 43.04
N ALA A 11 -15.28 -56.89 43.80
CA ALA A 11 -16.48 -56.03 43.69
C ALA A 11 -16.21 -54.62 44.16
N TRP A 12 -15.41 -54.38 45.19
CA TRP A 12 -15.01 -53.03 45.64
C TRP A 12 -14.07 -52.33 44.64
N LEU A 13 -13.18 -53.05 43.97
CA LEU A 13 -12.33 -52.52 42.90
C LEU A 13 -13.15 -52.11 41.65
N LEU A 14 -14.18 -52.87 41.28
CA LEU A 14 -15.07 -52.56 40.19
C LEU A 14 -15.95 -51.32 40.48
N VAL A 15 -16.45 -51.20 41.72
CA VAL A 15 -17.22 -50.02 42.15
C VAL A 15 -16.34 -48.79 42.23
N MET A 16 -15.07 -48.91 42.66
CA MET A 16 -14.12 -47.79 42.67
C MET A 16 -13.71 -47.35 41.26
N MET A 17 -13.64 -48.29 40.30
CA MET A 17 -13.34 -47.99 38.89
C MET A 17 -14.53 -47.30 38.20
N LEU A 18 -15.76 -47.60 38.57
CA LEU A 18 -16.96 -46.94 38.07
C LEU A 18 -17.17 -45.51 38.66
N LEU A 19 -16.69 -45.27 39.88
CA LEU A 19 -16.72 -43.94 40.50
C LEU A 19 -15.64 -42.99 39.95
N LEU A 20 -14.55 -43.51 39.40
CA LEU A 20 -13.53 -42.71 38.72
C LEU A 20 -13.90 -42.29 37.31
N CYS A 21 -14.88 -42.96 36.67
CA CYS A 21 -15.42 -42.54 35.38
C CYS A 21 -16.51 -41.45 35.47
N ALA A 22 -17.03 -41.14 36.66
CA ALA A 22 -18.11 -40.16 36.85
C ALA A 22 -17.64 -38.74 37.22
N CYS A 23 -16.31 -38.51 37.40
CA CYS A 23 -15.75 -37.21 37.71
C CYS A 23 -14.99 -36.54 36.54
N GLY A 24 -15.19 -36.99 35.32
CA GLY A 24 -14.53 -36.46 34.15
C GLY A 24 -15.46 -35.68 33.21
N ASN A 25 -16.25 -34.71 33.70
CA ASN A 25 -16.88 -33.71 32.82
C ASN A 25 -17.42 -32.55 33.66
N LEU A 26 -16.55 -31.70 34.16
CA LEU A 26 -16.85 -30.31 34.49
C LEU A 26 -15.56 -29.47 34.28
N GLU A 27 -15.06 -29.47 33.05
CA GLU A 27 -14.28 -28.35 32.58
C GLU A 27 -15.22 -27.45 31.78
N THR A 28 -15.68 -26.39 32.41
CA THR A 28 -16.08 -25.17 31.73
C THR A 28 -14.83 -24.56 31.14
N GLY A 29 -14.22 -25.26 30.19
CA GLY A 29 -13.29 -24.68 29.24
C GLY A 29 -14.09 -23.71 28.38
N LYS A 30 -13.82 -22.42 28.50
CA LYS A 30 -14.09 -21.49 27.42
C LYS A 30 -13.39 -22.07 26.18
N ASN A 31 -14.15 -22.70 25.31
CA ASN A 31 -13.77 -22.89 23.94
C ASN A 31 -13.57 -21.47 23.37
N GLN A 32 -12.34 -20.98 23.36
CA GLN A 32 -11.93 -20.14 22.25
C GLN A 32 -12.07 -21.08 21.05
N GLY A 33 -13.20 -20.94 20.34
CA GLY A 33 -13.43 -21.67 19.12
C GLY A 33 -12.24 -21.39 18.20
N GLU A 34 -11.47 -22.43 17.89
CA GLU A 34 -10.72 -22.45 16.65
C GLU A 34 -11.78 -22.21 15.57
N VAL A 35 -11.75 -21.00 15.01
CA VAL A 35 -12.53 -20.66 13.82
C VAL A 35 -12.11 -21.70 12.79
N ALA A 36 -13.05 -22.48 12.31
CA ALA A 36 -12.77 -23.50 11.30
C ALA A 36 -12.04 -22.79 10.15
N GLU A 37 -11.03 -23.42 9.57
CA GLU A 37 -10.16 -22.87 8.51
C GLU A 37 -10.97 -22.30 7.32
N ASN A 38 -12.25 -22.69 7.20
CA ASN A 38 -13.21 -22.24 6.19
C ASN A 38 -13.99 -20.96 6.57
N ASP A 39 -13.81 -20.40 7.77
CA ASP A 39 -14.57 -19.22 8.23
C ASP A 39 -13.70 -17.93 8.23
N LYS A 40 -12.43 -18.03 7.83
CA LYS A 40 -11.54 -16.87 7.78
C LYS A 40 -11.78 -16.07 6.50
N ILE A 41 -11.82 -14.76 6.64
CA ILE A 41 -11.89 -13.84 5.49
C ILE A 41 -10.65 -14.04 4.62
N GLN A 42 -10.87 -14.23 3.33
CA GLN A 42 -9.83 -14.43 2.33
C GLN A 42 -9.61 -13.13 1.55
N ILE A 43 -8.42 -12.56 1.62
CA ILE A 43 -8.07 -11.30 0.97
C ILE A 43 -7.02 -11.57 -0.11
N GLY A 44 -7.31 -11.22 -1.35
CA GLY A 44 -6.31 -11.14 -2.42
C GLY A 44 -5.68 -9.75 -2.43
N MET A 45 -4.35 -9.63 -2.49
CA MET A 45 -3.66 -8.34 -2.59
C MET A 45 -2.72 -8.36 -3.80
N SER A 46 -3.01 -7.52 -4.79
CA SER A 46 -2.22 -7.41 -6.03
C SER A 46 -1.43 -6.11 -6.05
N PHE A 47 -0.11 -6.24 -6.03
CA PHE A 47 0.83 -5.13 -6.21
C PHE A 47 1.20 -4.95 -7.68
N ASP A 48 1.38 -3.68 -8.08
CA ASP A 48 1.95 -3.31 -9.36
C ASP A 48 3.36 -3.89 -9.54
N SER A 49 4.22 -3.63 -8.57
CA SER A 49 5.59 -4.11 -8.48
C SER A 49 6.13 -3.90 -7.06
N PHE A 50 7.38 -4.30 -6.82
CA PHE A 50 8.15 -3.91 -5.62
C PHE A 50 9.35 -3.04 -6.00
N VAL A 51 9.25 -2.29 -7.09
CA VAL A 51 10.28 -1.32 -7.50
C VAL A 51 10.36 -0.16 -6.51
N ILE A 52 9.23 0.35 -6.03
CA ILE A 52 9.15 1.37 -4.99
C ILE A 52 9.35 0.70 -3.64
N GLU A 53 10.37 1.13 -2.88
CA GLU A 53 10.82 0.49 -1.64
C GLU A 53 9.70 0.39 -0.59
N ARG A 54 8.88 1.44 -0.44
CA ARG A 54 7.82 1.48 0.57
C ARG A 54 6.81 0.33 0.46
N TRP A 55 6.56 -0.23 -0.74
CA TRP A 55 5.56 -1.29 -0.94
C TRP A 55 5.80 -2.55 -0.12
N GLN A 56 7.05 -2.85 0.22
CA GLN A 56 7.36 -3.99 1.10
C GLN A 56 6.86 -3.72 2.51
N ARG A 57 7.03 -2.50 3.02
CA ARG A 57 6.55 -2.08 4.34
C ARG A 57 5.02 -2.03 4.38
N ASP A 58 4.39 -1.45 3.36
CA ASP A 58 2.92 -1.43 3.22
C ASP A 58 2.34 -2.85 3.27
N ARG A 59 2.92 -3.78 2.49
CA ARG A 59 2.53 -5.20 2.47
C ARG A 59 2.63 -5.84 3.84
N ASP A 60 3.77 -5.71 4.50
CA ASP A 60 4.05 -6.42 5.76
C ASP A 60 3.11 -5.96 6.87
N ILE A 61 2.81 -4.67 6.94
CA ILE A 61 1.87 -4.10 7.90
C ILE A 61 0.44 -4.54 7.58
N PHE A 62 0.02 -4.49 6.31
CA PHE A 62 -1.30 -4.94 5.90
C PHE A 62 -1.52 -6.41 6.27
N VAL A 63 -0.59 -7.29 5.89
CA VAL A 63 -0.67 -8.72 6.15
C VAL A 63 -0.68 -9.02 7.65
N SER A 64 0.18 -8.37 8.43
CA SER A 64 0.22 -8.53 9.88
C SER A 64 -1.10 -8.12 10.53
N THR A 65 -1.61 -6.93 10.20
CA THR A 65 -2.87 -6.41 10.75
C THR A 65 -4.07 -7.27 10.35
N ALA A 66 -4.18 -7.66 9.07
CA ALA A 66 -5.25 -8.53 8.60
C ALA A 66 -5.24 -9.88 9.33
N LYS A 67 -4.06 -10.46 9.56
CA LYS A 67 -3.90 -11.71 10.31
C LYS A 67 -4.33 -11.56 11.77
N GLU A 68 -4.00 -10.46 12.43
CA GLU A 68 -4.44 -10.17 13.80
C GLU A 68 -5.98 -10.04 13.89
N LEU A 69 -6.61 -9.58 12.81
CA LEU A 69 -8.07 -9.49 12.68
C LEU A 69 -8.73 -10.81 12.24
N GLY A 70 -7.96 -11.89 12.08
CA GLY A 70 -8.46 -13.22 11.74
C GLY A 70 -8.64 -13.48 10.24
N ALA A 71 -8.14 -12.61 9.36
CA ALA A 71 -8.15 -12.80 7.91
C ALA A 71 -6.85 -13.47 7.40
N GLU A 72 -6.93 -14.02 6.19
CA GLU A 72 -5.77 -14.53 5.44
C GLU A 72 -5.55 -13.69 4.20
N VAL A 73 -4.28 -13.43 3.87
CA VAL A 73 -3.92 -12.58 2.73
C VAL A 73 -3.07 -13.35 1.74
N ASN A 74 -3.51 -13.41 0.50
CA ASN A 74 -2.74 -13.91 -0.64
C ASN A 74 -2.15 -12.71 -1.39
N VAL A 75 -0.84 -12.50 -1.26
CA VAL A 75 -0.14 -11.39 -1.89
C VAL A 75 0.47 -11.84 -3.21
N GLN A 76 0.24 -11.07 -4.27
CA GLN A 76 0.84 -11.27 -5.59
C GLN A 76 1.48 -9.98 -6.12
N ASN A 77 2.56 -10.14 -6.88
CA ASN A 77 3.30 -9.05 -7.50
C ASN A 77 3.24 -9.19 -9.04
N ALA A 78 2.75 -8.15 -9.70
CA ALA A 78 2.62 -8.14 -11.15
C ALA A 78 3.92 -7.77 -11.89
N ASN A 79 4.96 -7.34 -11.18
CA ASN A 79 6.26 -6.95 -11.74
C ASN A 79 6.17 -5.90 -12.86
N GLY A 80 5.21 -4.98 -12.79
CA GLY A 80 4.98 -3.94 -13.79
C GLY A 80 4.29 -4.43 -15.07
N ASP A 81 3.79 -5.67 -15.09
CA ASP A 81 3.07 -6.23 -16.23
C ASP A 81 1.56 -6.20 -15.98
N LEU A 82 0.85 -5.34 -16.73
CA LEU A 82 -0.60 -5.16 -16.59
C LEU A 82 -1.37 -6.46 -16.91
N GLU A 83 -0.93 -7.23 -17.89
CA GLU A 83 -1.59 -8.51 -18.23
C GLU A 83 -1.38 -9.55 -17.13
N GLN A 84 -0.23 -9.51 -16.44
CA GLN A 84 -0.01 -10.32 -15.26
C GLN A 84 -0.92 -9.87 -14.11
N GLN A 85 -1.12 -8.56 -13.91
CA GLN A 85 -2.03 -8.04 -12.90
C GLN A 85 -3.47 -8.47 -13.14
N LYS A 86 -3.95 -8.42 -14.40
CA LYS A 86 -5.25 -8.95 -14.80
C LYS A 86 -5.41 -10.44 -14.46
N LYS A 87 -4.38 -11.26 -14.76
CA LYS A 87 -4.39 -12.69 -14.40
C LYS A 87 -4.47 -12.91 -12.89
N GLN A 88 -3.82 -12.07 -12.08
CA GLN A 88 -3.87 -12.15 -10.62
C GLN A 88 -5.28 -11.86 -10.09
N ILE A 89 -5.94 -10.81 -10.58
CA ILE A 89 -7.31 -10.49 -10.19
C ILE A 89 -8.25 -11.64 -10.58
N ASN A 90 -8.13 -12.16 -11.80
CA ASN A 90 -8.92 -13.31 -12.25
C ASN A 90 -8.68 -14.55 -11.37
N TYR A 91 -7.42 -14.82 -10.98
CA TYR A 91 -7.09 -15.88 -10.04
C TYR A 91 -7.77 -15.69 -8.67
N PHE A 92 -7.82 -14.47 -8.16
CA PHE A 92 -8.51 -14.19 -6.90
C PHE A 92 -10.02 -14.40 -7.01
N ILE A 93 -10.62 -14.04 -8.16
CA ILE A 93 -12.03 -14.32 -8.45
C ILE A 93 -12.28 -15.83 -8.46
N ASP A 94 -11.46 -16.59 -9.18
CA ASP A 94 -11.59 -18.05 -9.29
C ASP A 94 -11.39 -18.77 -7.94
N LYS A 95 -10.62 -18.18 -7.05
CA LYS A 95 -10.41 -18.67 -5.68
C LYS A 95 -11.54 -18.28 -4.72
N GLY A 96 -12.46 -17.42 -5.13
CA GLY A 96 -13.57 -16.97 -4.28
C GLY A 96 -13.08 -16.13 -3.10
N MET A 97 -12.13 -15.21 -3.33
CA MET A 97 -11.72 -14.26 -2.29
C MET A 97 -12.87 -13.38 -1.89
N ASP A 98 -12.95 -12.99 -0.61
CA ASP A 98 -13.98 -12.07 -0.11
C ASP A 98 -13.68 -10.62 -0.49
N VAL A 99 -12.40 -10.26 -0.51
CA VAL A 99 -11.91 -8.91 -0.81
C VAL A 99 -10.70 -8.99 -1.72
N ILE A 100 -10.62 -8.09 -2.70
CA ILE A 100 -9.41 -7.87 -3.50
C ILE A 100 -8.91 -6.44 -3.25
N VAL A 101 -7.66 -6.31 -2.79
CA VAL A 101 -6.94 -5.05 -2.61
C VAL A 101 -6.00 -4.87 -3.80
N VAL A 102 -6.09 -3.74 -4.48
CA VAL A 102 -5.34 -3.50 -5.71
C VAL A 102 -4.50 -2.23 -5.59
N ILE A 103 -3.21 -2.38 -5.82
CA ILE A 103 -2.28 -1.29 -6.14
C ILE A 103 -2.09 -1.34 -7.66
N CYS A 104 -2.87 -0.56 -8.41
CA CYS A 104 -2.93 -0.70 -9.86
C CYS A 104 -1.69 -0.17 -10.58
N ILE A 105 -1.29 -0.88 -11.65
CA ILE A 105 -0.25 -0.42 -12.59
C ILE A 105 -0.80 0.76 -13.40
N ASP A 106 -1.98 0.58 -13.96
CA ASP A 106 -2.71 1.56 -14.77
C ASP A 106 -4.07 1.80 -14.14
N SER A 107 -4.36 3.07 -13.88
CA SER A 107 -5.61 3.51 -13.24
C SER A 107 -6.88 3.15 -14.03
N LYS A 108 -6.78 2.85 -15.32
CA LYS A 108 -7.89 2.50 -16.22
C LYS A 108 -7.81 1.08 -16.79
N GLY A 109 -6.68 0.42 -16.57
CA GLY A 109 -6.34 -0.83 -17.23
C GLY A 109 -7.07 -2.07 -16.71
N LEU A 110 -7.79 -1.98 -15.58
CA LEU A 110 -8.38 -3.12 -14.86
C LEU A 110 -9.91 -3.09 -14.80
N THR A 111 -10.56 -2.29 -15.64
CA THR A 111 -12.01 -2.06 -15.59
C THR A 111 -12.82 -3.36 -15.74
N GLU A 112 -12.43 -4.23 -16.66
CA GLU A 112 -13.13 -5.50 -16.92
C GLU A 112 -12.97 -6.48 -15.75
N GLU A 113 -11.76 -6.60 -15.22
CA GLU A 113 -11.45 -7.51 -14.10
C GLU A 113 -12.15 -7.07 -12.82
N VAL A 114 -12.18 -5.75 -12.57
CA VAL A 114 -12.91 -5.18 -11.42
C VAL A 114 -14.41 -5.44 -11.56
N GLN A 115 -14.99 -5.23 -12.76
CA GLN A 115 -16.41 -5.52 -12.99
C GLN A 115 -16.71 -7.01 -12.75
N ARG A 116 -15.89 -7.92 -13.25
CA ARG A 116 -16.05 -9.37 -13.01
C ARG A 116 -15.98 -9.73 -11.52
N ALA A 117 -15.06 -9.11 -10.78
CA ALA A 117 -14.98 -9.32 -9.34
C ALA A 117 -16.25 -8.83 -8.62
N LYS A 118 -16.76 -7.67 -9.01
CA LYS A 118 -18.04 -7.12 -8.48
C LYS A 118 -19.22 -8.02 -8.81
N ASP A 119 -19.30 -8.54 -10.03
CA ASP A 119 -20.37 -9.47 -10.45
C ASP A 119 -20.31 -10.80 -9.68
N ALA A 120 -19.12 -11.21 -9.23
CA ALA A 120 -18.91 -12.34 -8.34
C ALA A 120 -19.18 -12.03 -6.84
N GLY A 121 -19.56 -10.79 -6.50
CA GLY A 121 -19.83 -10.35 -5.14
C GLY A 121 -18.58 -10.00 -4.33
N ILE A 122 -17.40 -9.98 -4.93
CA ILE A 122 -16.14 -9.68 -4.26
C ILE A 122 -15.99 -8.18 -4.05
N LYS A 123 -15.51 -7.79 -2.87
CA LYS A 123 -15.26 -6.38 -2.52
C LYS A 123 -13.94 -5.91 -3.09
N ILE A 124 -13.91 -4.68 -3.61
CA ILE A 124 -12.72 -4.08 -4.21
C ILE A 124 -12.25 -2.89 -3.40
N ILE A 125 -10.99 -2.94 -3.00
CA ILE A 125 -10.30 -1.82 -2.35
C ILE A 125 -9.19 -1.33 -3.28
N ALA A 126 -9.30 -0.09 -3.73
CA ALA A 126 -8.20 0.61 -4.39
C ALA A 126 -7.26 1.18 -3.31
N TYR A 127 -6.05 0.66 -3.24
CA TYR A 127 -5.06 1.04 -2.25
C TYR A 127 -4.03 1.97 -2.86
N ASP A 128 -3.85 3.14 -2.28
CA ASP A 128 -2.97 4.23 -2.69
C ASP A 128 -3.35 4.82 -4.07
N ARG A 129 -3.49 4.02 -5.11
CA ARG A 129 -3.79 4.45 -6.48
C ARG A 129 -5.25 4.22 -6.83
N LEU A 130 -5.91 5.25 -7.34
CA LEU A 130 -7.32 5.20 -7.72
C LEU A 130 -7.52 4.34 -8.97
N LEU A 131 -8.44 3.38 -8.89
CA LEU A 131 -8.99 2.68 -10.05
C LEU A 131 -10.11 3.55 -10.66
N GLN A 132 -9.86 4.09 -11.85
CA GLN A 132 -10.81 4.96 -12.56
C GLN A 132 -11.81 4.14 -13.39
N ASN A 133 -13.00 4.72 -13.61
CA ASN A 133 -14.07 4.10 -14.40
C ASN A 133 -14.53 2.73 -13.87
N THR A 134 -14.41 2.52 -12.56
CA THR A 134 -14.78 1.28 -11.88
C THR A 134 -15.65 1.56 -10.67
N ASP A 135 -16.50 0.58 -10.29
CA ASP A 135 -17.27 0.60 -9.05
C ASP A 135 -16.48 -0.09 -7.93
N ILE A 136 -15.68 0.68 -7.20
CA ILE A 136 -14.91 0.19 -6.05
C ILE A 136 -15.67 0.41 -4.75
N ASP A 137 -15.46 -0.48 -3.76
CA ASP A 137 -16.12 -0.38 -2.44
C ASP A 137 -15.38 0.58 -1.50
N LEU A 138 -14.07 0.73 -1.67
CA LEU A 138 -13.24 1.64 -0.89
C LEU A 138 -12.05 2.14 -1.71
N TYR A 139 -11.77 3.42 -1.62
CA TYR A 139 -10.50 4.03 -2.00
C TYR A 139 -9.81 4.58 -0.75
N ILE A 140 -8.56 4.22 -0.54
CA ILE A 140 -7.73 4.71 0.56
C ILE A 140 -6.39 5.21 0.02
N SER A 141 -6.07 6.46 0.27
CA SER A 141 -4.87 7.13 -0.24
C SER A 141 -4.53 8.35 0.61
N PHE A 142 -3.48 9.06 0.21
CA PHE A 142 -3.11 10.37 0.73
C PHE A 142 -3.72 11.48 -0.11
N ASP A 143 -3.69 12.71 0.39
CA ASP A 143 -3.97 13.91 -0.40
C ASP A 143 -2.77 14.22 -1.30
N ASN A 144 -2.76 13.61 -2.49
CA ASN A 144 -1.65 13.71 -3.43
C ASN A 144 -1.52 15.12 -4.03
N GLU A 145 -2.60 15.88 -4.15
CA GLU A 145 -2.52 17.29 -4.57
C GLU A 145 -1.81 18.13 -3.50
N ARG A 146 -2.09 17.85 -2.21
CA ARG A 146 -1.38 18.49 -1.10
C ARG A 146 0.11 18.11 -1.07
N VAL A 147 0.45 16.86 -1.40
CA VAL A 147 1.86 16.43 -1.52
C VAL A 147 2.61 17.33 -2.52
N GLY A 148 2.08 17.49 -3.71
CA GLY A 148 2.69 18.39 -4.71
C GLY A 148 2.77 19.85 -4.25
N THR A 149 1.73 20.33 -3.59
CA THR A 149 1.72 21.67 -2.98
C THR A 149 2.86 21.84 -1.97
N MET A 150 3.05 20.86 -1.07
CA MET A 150 4.13 20.88 -0.07
C MET A 150 5.52 20.89 -0.69
N MET A 151 5.72 20.17 -1.79
CA MET A 151 6.97 20.19 -2.55
C MET A 151 7.28 21.59 -3.10
N GLY A 152 6.28 22.22 -3.70
CA GLY A 152 6.42 23.58 -4.24
C GLY A 152 6.65 24.63 -3.15
N GLU A 153 5.87 24.58 -2.07
CA GLU A 153 6.02 25.45 -0.90
C GLU A 153 7.43 25.36 -0.29
N ALA A 154 7.96 24.12 -0.16
CA ALA A 154 9.32 23.92 0.37
C ALA A 154 10.40 24.53 -0.50
N LEU A 155 10.28 24.50 -1.83
CA LEU A 155 11.22 25.19 -2.71
C LEU A 155 11.19 26.70 -2.49
N LEU A 156 10.02 27.31 -2.38
CA LEU A 156 9.87 28.74 -2.10
C LEU A 156 10.46 29.13 -0.75
N GLU A 157 10.20 28.35 0.30
CA GLU A 157 10.75 28.54 1.65
C GLU A 157 12.28 28.45 1.67
N ASN A 158 12.86 27.66 0.75
CA ASN A 158 14.32 27.53 0.61
C ASN A 158 14.93 28.50 -0.43
N GLY A 159 14.17 29.50 -0.86
CA GLY A 159 14.71 30.62 -1.61
C GLY A 159 14.47 30.58 -3.13
N LEU A 160 13.64 29.66 -3.64
CA LEU A 160 13.21 29.71 -5.04
C LEU A 160 12.28 30.92 -5.23
N ALA A 161 12.81 31.98 -5.82
CA ALA A 161 12.09 33.22 -6.06
C ALA A 161 12.06 33.54 -7.56
N GLY A 162 10.98 33.11 -8.27
CA GLY A 162 10.81 33.39 -9.69
C GLY A 162 11.85 32.68 -10.57
N GLY A 163 12.30 31.49 -10.19
CA GLY A 163 13.31 30.71 -10.91
C GLY A 163 12.72 29.71 -11.91
N ASN A 164 13.54 28.75 -12.29
CA ASN A 164 13.26 27.72 -13.25
C ASN A 164 13.23 26.34 -12.58
N VAL A 165 12.28 25.51 -12.91
CA VAL A 165 12.18 24.15 -12.34
C VAL A 165 11.99 23.10 -13.43
N LEU A 166 12.45 21.88 -13.12
CA LEU A 166 12.13 20.67 -13.88
C LEU A 166 11.18 19.80 -13.08
N MET A 167 10.31 19.07 -13.77
CA MET A 167 9.42 18.09 -13.16
C MET A 167 9.71 16.70 -13.69
N LEU A 168 10.26 15.84 -12.85
CA LEU A 168 10.53 14.45 -13.18
C LEU A 168 9.56 13.55 -12.41
N GLY A 169 8.39 13.36 -13.04
CA GLY A 169 7.25 12.61 -12.46
C GLY A 169 7.42 11.11 -12.53
N GLY A 170 6.54 10.40 -11.82
CA GLY A 170 6.39 8.94 -11.93
C GLY A 170 5.67 8.51 -13.20
N SER A 171 5.14 7.29 -13.22
CA SER A 171 4.43 6.73 -14.37
C SER A 171 3.15 7.52 -14.70
N ALA A 172 2.99 7.97 -15.94
CA ALA A 172 1.85 8.78 -16.37
C ALA A 172 0.48 8.05 -16.29
N VAL A 173 0.48 6.72 -16.21
CA VAL A 173 -0.74 5.92 -16.06
C VAL A 173 -1.19 5.77 -14.59
N ASP A 174 -0.35 6.23 -13.65
CA ASP A 174 -0.68 6.31 -12.23
C ASP A 174 -1.44 7.62 -11.95
N SER A 175 -2.66 7.51 -11.42
CA SER A 175 -3.51 8.67 -11.12
C SER A 175 -2.90 9.63 -10.11
N ASN A 176 -2.05 9.15 -9.19
CA ASN A 176 -1.41 9.98 -8.17
C ASN A 176 -0.44 11.01 -8.79
N VAL A 177 0.25 10.62 -9.87
CA VAL A 177 1.21 11.50 -10.55
C VAL A 177 0.55 12.79 -10.99
N ALA A 178 -0.58 12.70 -11.70
CA ALA A 178 -1.33 13.86 -12.14
C ALA A 178 -1.80 14.76 -10.99
N MET A 179 -2.18 14.17 -9.84
CA MET A 179 -2.60 14.93 -8.65
C MET A 179 -1.42 15.67 -8.01
N VAL A 180 -0.28 15.00 -7.84
CA VAL A 180 0.95 15.61 -7.30
C VAL A 180 1.41 16.75 -8.22
N GLU A 181 1.47 16.50 -9.51
CA GLU A 181 1.86 17.53 -10.49
C GLU A 181 0.90 18.74 -10.48
N LYS A 182 -0.41 18.51 -10.37
CA LYS A 182 -1.39 19.57 -10.27
C LYS A 182 -1.13 20.49 -9.08
N GLY A 183 -0.88 19.90 -7.89
CA GLY A 183 -0.56 20.67 -6.69
C GLY A 183 0.74 21.45 -6.82
N PHE A 184 1.78 20.84 -7.38
CA PHE A 184 3.07 21.49 -7.62
C PHE A 184 2.96 22.62 -8.64
N ARG A 185 2.37 22.36 -9.82
CA ARG A 185 2.20 23.37 -10.88
C ARG A 185 1.46 24.60 -10.38
N LYS A 186 0.40 24.40 -9.57
CA LYS A 186 -0.35 25.51 -8.99
C LYS A 186 0.55 26.42 -8.16
N VAL A 187 1.42 25.87 -7.32
CA VAL A 187 2.36 26.69 -6.52
C VAL A 187 3.35 27.43 -7.43
N MET A 188 3.86 26.76 -8.46
CA MET A 188 4.80 27.39 -9.41
C MET A 188 4.14 28.55 -10.16
N GLU A 189 2.93 28.35 -10.68
CA GLU A 189 2.14 29.37 -11.39
C GLU A 189 1.82 30.58 -10.48
N ASP A 190 1.33 30.33 -9.26
CA ASP A 190 0.97 31.38 -8.29
C ASP A 190 2.19 32.26 -7.91
N ASN A 191 3.42 31.72 -8.05
CA ASN A 191 4.67 32.39 -7.67
C ASN A 191 5.57 32.74 -8.88
N GLN A 192 5.04 32.66 -10.08
CA GLN A 192 5.75 33.04 -11.34
C GLN A 192 7.05 32.28 -11.57
N VAL A 193 7.11 31.02 -11.10
CA VAL A 193 8.20 30.08 -11.36
C VAL A 193 7.95 29.37 -12.68
N THR A 194 8.96 29.31 -13.53
CA THR A 194 8.86 28.69 -14.87
C THR A 194 9.16 27.19 -14.77
N ILE A 195 8.27 26.37 -15.31
CA ILE A 195 8.56 24.94 -15.52
C ILE A 195 9.19 24.82 -16.91
N LEU A 196 10.51 24.53 -16.94
CA LEU A 196 11.27 24.45 -18.20
C LEU A 196 10.90 23.21 -19.01
N ASP A 197 10.78 22.05 -18.33
CA ASP A 197 10.46 20.79 -18.95
C ASP A 197 9.86 19.82 -17.93
N SER A 198 9.23 18.77 -18.44
CA SER A 198 8.69 17.69 -17.61
C SER A 198 8.81 16.34 -18.30
N MET A 199 9.15 15.29 -17.54
CA MET A 199 9.18 13.92 -18.02
C MET A 199 8.46 12.99 -17.03
N HIS A 200 8.07 11.81 -17.53
CA HIS A 200 7.47 10.75 -16.72
C HIS A 200 8.35 9.50 -16.77
N ALA A 201 8.73 8.99 -15.61
CA ALA A 201 9.46 7.74 -15.47
C ALA A 201 8.50 6.56 -15.60
N ASP A 202 8.42 5.97 -16.79
CA ASP A 202 7.56 4.83 -17.07
C ASP A 202 7.85 3.66 -16.12
N GLY A 203 6.77 3.09 -15.54
CA GLY A 203 6.88 2.04 -14.53
C GLY A 203 7.64 2.45 -13.26
N TRP A 204 7.75 3.75 -12.96
CA TRP A 204 8.49 4.30 -11.82
C TRP A 204 9.99 3.91 -11.79
N LYS A 205 10.57 3.63 -12.96
CA LYS A 205 11.98 3.27 -13.10
C LYS A 205 12.87 4.48 -12.86
N ALA A 206 13.50 4.52 -11.70
CA ALA A 206 14.31 5.67 -11.25
C ALA A 206 15.48 5.99 -12.18
N GLU A 207 16.03 4.98 -12.89
CA GLU A 207 17.08 5.12 -13.87
C GLU A 207 16.72 6.10 -14.99
N LEU A 208 15.44 6.20 -15.36
CA LEU A 208 14.98 7.13 -16.39
C LEU A 208 15.15 8.59 -15.96
N ALA A 209 14.93 8.91 -14.68
CA ALA A 209 15.16 10.24 -14.15
C ALA A 209 16.68 10.59 -14.12
N GLY A 210 17.51 9.62 -13.76
CA GLY A 210 18.98 9.79 -13.85
C GLY A 210 19.45 9.99 -15.28
N ALA A 211 18.95 9.19 -16.24
CA ALA A 211 19.29 9.31 -17.66
C ALA A 211 18.90 10.68 -18.22
N TYR A 212 17.71 11.19 -17.85
CA TYR A 212 17.25 12.51 -18.25
C TYR A 212 18.28 13.61 -17.89
N ILE A 213 18.88 13.57 -16.69
CA ILE A 213 19.89 14.55 -16.28
C ILE A 213 21.12 14.52 -17.20
N TYR A 214 21.57 13.33 -17.63
CA TYR A 214 22.72 13.22 -18.52
C TYR A 214 22.40 13.67 -19.95
N GLU A 215 21.21 13.41 -20.43
CA GLU A 215 20.79 13.64 -21.81
C GLU A 215 20.37 15.09 -22.08
N HIS A 216 19.94 15.83 -21.03
CA HIS A 216 19.39 17.18 -21.15
C HIS A 216 20.14 18.22 -20.32
N MET A 217 21.49 18.10 -20.30
CA MET A 217 22.34 18.99 -19.49
C MET A 217 22.22 20.47 -19.85
N ASP A 218 21.85 20.79 -21.07
CA ASP A 218 21.52 22.16 -21.51
C ASP A 218 20.35 22.75 -20.71
N VAL A 219 19.25 22.02 -20.58
CA VAL A 219 18.07 22.43 -19.80
C VAL A 219 18.33 22.32 -18.29
N VAL A 220 19.02 21.25 -17.84
CA VAL A 220 19.33 21.04 -16.43
C VAL A 220 20.18 22.17 -15.86
N SER A 221 21.13 22.71 -16.65
CA SER A 221 22.00 23.82 -16.21
C SER A 221 21.28 25.16 -16.07
N GLU A 222 20.05 25.29 -16.60
CA GLU A 222 19.22 26.47 -16.45
C GLU A 222 18.20 26.33 -15.30
N ALA A 223 18.12 25.14 -14.66
CA ALA A 223 17.17 24.87 -13.60
C ALA A 223 17.73 25.23 -12.22
N ASP A 224 16.94 25.92 -11.41
CA ASP A 224 17.21 26.20 -9.99
C ASP A 224 16.73 25.06 -9.08
N ALA A 225 15.73 24.31 -9.53
CA ALA A 225 15.19 23.18 -8.76
C ALA A 225 14.64 22.05 -9.64
N ILE A 226 14.57 20.86 -9.06
CA ILE A 226 14.00 19.65 -9.66
C ILE A 226 13.00 19.02 -8.70
N MET A 227 11.75 18.90 -9.16
CA MET A 227 10.71 18.12 -8.50
C MET A 227 10.84 16.67 -8.98
N CYS A 228 11.06 15.73 -8.06
CA CYS A 228 11.07 14.31 -8.32
C CYS A 228 9.78 13.66 -7.79
N GLY A 229 9.18 12.79 -8.61
CA GLY A 229 7.91 12.12 -8.27
C GLY A 229 7.98 11.29 -6.99
N ASN A 230 9.17 10.78 -6.62
CA ASN A 230 9.45 10.12 -5.35
C ASN A 230 10.95 10.17 -5.01
N ASP A 231 11.34 9.61 -3.88
CA ASP A 231 12.73 9.61 -3.39
C ASP A 231 13.65 8.64 -4.17
N ASP A 232 13.12 7.59 -4.80
CA ASP A 232 13.89 6.73 -5.70
C ASP A 232 14.36 7.50 -6.94
N LEU A 233 13.45 8.28 -7.57
CA LEU A 233 13.79 9.18 -8.67
C LEU A 233 14.79 10.24 -8.21
N ALA A 234 14.56 10.86 -7.05
CA ALA A 234 15.45 11.85 -6.46
C ALA A 234 16.85 11.28 -6.22
N SER A 235 16.97 10.01 -5.82
CA SER A 235 18.25 9.34 -5.62
C SER A 235 19.09 9.31 -6.90
N LYS A 236 18.50 8.94 -8.04
CA LYS A 236 19.18 8.90 -9.33
C LYS A 236 19.49 10.29 -9.88
N VAL A 237 18.59 11.25 -9.66
CA VAL A 237 18.80 12.66 -10.01
C VAL A 237 20.00 13.21 -9.22
N VAL A 238 19.99 13.09 -7.89
CA VAL A 238 21.11 13.60 -7.05
C VAL A 238 22.42 12.91 -7.38
N HIS A 239 22.40 11.60 -7.69
CA HIS A 239 23.59 10.89 -8.13
C HIS A 239 24.18 11.51 -9.42
N ALA A 240 23.32 11.72 -10.44
CA ALA A 240 23.73 12.35 -11.68
C ALA A 240 24.23 13.79 -11.49
N LEU A 241 23.55 14.57 -10.63
CA LEU A 241 23.98 15.92 -10.27
C LEU A 241 25.34 15.93 -9.53
N LYS A 242 25.60 14.95 -8.64
CA LYS A 242 26.93 14.79 -7.98
C LYS A 242 28.04 14.58 -9.00
N GLU A 243 27.83 13.76 -10.01
CA GLU A 243 28.83 13.55 -11.08
C GLU A 243 29.07 14.80 -11.92
N LYS A 244 28.04 15.63 -12.08
CA LYS A 244 28.14 16.93 -12.77
C LYS A 244 28.57 18.09 -11.88
N ARG A 245 28.79 17.86 -10.59
CA ARG A 245 29.15 18.86 -9.56
C ARG A 245 28.08 19.95 -9.36
N LEU A 246 26.82 19.56 -9.53
CA LEU A 246 25.64 20.44 -9.37
C LEU A 246 24.77 20.05 -8.16
N ALA A 247 25.13 18.97 -7.45
CA ALA A 247 24.40 18.55 -6.26
C ALA A 247 24.56 19.56 -5.12
N GLY A 248 23.45 20.09 -4.62
CA GLY A 248 23.41 21.17 -3.64
C GLY A 248 23.30 22.56 -4.26
N ASP A 249 23.68 22.74 -5.52
CA ASP A 249 23.47 23.99 -6.26
C ASP A 249 22.04 24.02 -6.87
N ILE A 250 21.56 22.86 -7.33
CA ILE A 250 20.17 22.68 -7.81
C ILE A 250 19.38 22.02 -6.68
N MET A 251 18.29 22.67 -6.24
CA MET A 251 17.40 22.15 -5.21
C MET A 251 16.66 20.92 -5.71
N VAL A 252 16.57 19.88 -4.89
CA VAL A 252 15.80 18.64 -5.21
C VAL A 252 14.76 18.38 -4.14
N VAL A 253 13.53 18.12 -4.55
CA VAL A 253 12.43 17.72 -3.65
C VAL A 253 11.87 16.36 -4.07
N GLY A 254 11.37 15.60 -3.09
CA GLY A 254 10.80 14.27 -3.29
C GLY A 254 9.68 13.94 -2.30
N GLN A 255 9.25 12.69 -2.27
CA GLN A 255 8.30 12.15 -1.31
C GLN A 255 8.65 10.71 -0.95
N ASP A 256 8.07 10.21 0.11
CA ASP A 256 8.07 8.90 0.77
C ASP A 256 8.92 8.85 2.04
N ALA A 257 9.81 9.83 2.25
CA ALA A 257 10.70 9.96 3.40
C ALA A 257 11.57 8.69 3.61
N ASP A 258 12.14 8.19 2.51
CA ASP A 258 13.05 7.06 2.55
C ASP A 258 14.34 7.42 3.32
N LEU A 259 14.98 6.42 3.91
CA LEU A 259 16.17 6.63 4.74
C LEU A 259 17.27 7.39 3.98
N GLU A 260 17.49 7.03 2.71
CA GLU A 260 18.47 7.71 1.87
C GLU A 260 18.11 9.17 1.58
N ALA A 261 16.81 9.47 1.42
CA ALA A 261 16.34 10.84 1.25
C ALA A 261 16.61 11.68 2.51
N CYS A 262 16.34 11.11 3.70
CA CYS A 262 16.68 11.76 4.97
C CYS A 262 18.18 12.04 5.10
N GLN A 263 19.03 11.12 4.64
CA GLN A 263 20.49 11.33 4.61
C GLN A 263 20.86 12.44 3.63
N ARG A 264 20.31 12.47 2.43
CA ARG A 264 20.55 13.52 1.43
C ARG A 264 20.12 14.91 1.90
N ILE A 265 19.05 15.00 2.71
CA ILE A 265 18.64 16.26 3.35
C ILE A 265 19.70 16.73 4.35
N VAL A 266 20.22 15.83 5.20
CA VAL A 266 21.30 16.15 6.14
C VAL A 266 22.59 16.54 5.41
N GLU A 267 22.89 15.92 4.26
CA GLU A 267 24.03 16.25 3.40
C GLU A 267 23.84 17.58 2.64
N GLY A 268 22.62 18.13 2.56
CA GLY A 268 22.29 19.32 1.78
C GLY A 268 22.17 19.10 0.28
N THR A 269 22.01 17.84 -0.17
CA THR A 269 21.84 17.48 -1.60
C THR A 269 20.40 17.23 -1.99
N GLN A 270 19.46 17.22 -1.04
CA GLN A 270 18.01 17.24 -1.22
C GLN A 270 17.43 18.23 -0.21
N VAL A 271 16.44 19.04 -0.62
CA VAL A 271 15.87 20.09 0.23
C VAL A 271 14.82 19.53 1.18
N MET A 272 13.97 18.64 0.67
CA MET A 272 12.90 18.03 1.47
C MET A 272 12.43 16.72 0.86
N THR A 273 11.73 15.94 1.67
CA THR A 273 10.88 14.85 1.23
C THR A 273 9.55 14.90 1.99
N VAL A 274 8.45 14.64 1.29
CA VAL A 274 7.12 14.59 1.95
C VAL A 274 6.97 13.25 2.66
N TYR A 275 6.82 13.30 3.99
CA TYR A 275 6.50 12.11 4.76
C TYR A 275 5.03 11.72 4.59
N LYS A 276 4.79 10.50 4.16
CA LYS A 276 3.49 9.86 4.11
C LYS A 276 3.42 8.77 5.18
N PRO A 277 2.50 8.84 6.15
CA PRO A 277 2.39 7.82 7.22
C PRO A 277 1.80 6.51 6.67
N VAL A 278 2.58 5.80 5.86
CA VAL A 278 2.18 4.57 5.16
C VAL A 278 1.76 3.47 6.14
N GLU A 279 2.35 3.44 7.33
CA GLU A 279 1.99 2.52 8.40
C GLU A 279 0.52 2.68 8.80
N LYS A 280 0.07 3.93 8.97
CA LYS A 280 -1.32 4.22 9.33
C LYS A 280 -2.28 3.90 8.19
N MET A 281 -1.89 4.17 6.95
CA MET A 281 -2.71 3.89 5.79
C MET A 281 -2.87 2.38 5.60
N SER A 282 -1.79 1.62 5.68
CA SER A 282 -1.77 0.17 5.51
C SER A 282 -2.58 -0.54 6.61
N GLN A 283 -2.36 -0.13 7.86
CA GLN A 283 -3.13 -0.61 9.00
C GLN A 283 -4.61 -0.33 8.83
N LYS A 284 -4.96 0.91 8.44
CA LYS A 284 -6.36 1.31 8.22
C LYS A 284 -7.00 0.57 7.06
N ALA A 285 -6.28 0.31 5.99
CA ALA A 285 -6.77 -0.48 4.87
C ALA A 285 -7.12 -1.92 5.30
N ALA A 286 -6.26 -2.57 6.08
CA ALA A 286 -6.52 -3.90 6.62
C ALA A 286 -7.73 -3.90 7.59
N GLU A 287 -7.82 -2.90 8.48
CA GLU A 287 -8.98 -2.71 9.36
C GLU A 287 -10.29 -2.50 8.60
N CYS A 288 -10.25 -1.89 7.42
CA CYS A 288 -11.43 -1.70 6.57
C CYS A 288 -11.74 -2.93 5.72
N ALA A 289 -10.74 -3.69 5.28
CA ALA A 289 -10.92 -4.88 4.44
C ALA A 289 -11.76 -5.95 5.16
N VAL A 290 -11.53 -6.17 6.44
CA VAL A 290 -12.25 -7.17 7.24
C VAL A 290 -13.74 -6.82 7.39
N PRO A 291 -14.18 -5.61 7.85
CA PRO A 291 -15.60 -5.26 7.92
C PRO A 291 -16.30 -5.13 6.56
N VAL A 292 -15.58 -4.68 5.51
CA VAL A 292 -16.12 -4.54 4.16
C VAL A 292 -16.58 -5.90 3.62
N SER A 293 -15.90 -7.00 3.96
CA SER A 293 -16.28 -8.36 3.59
C SER A 293 -17.65 -8.76 4.19
N TYR A 294 -17.98 -8.24 5.39
CA TYR A 294 -19.24 -8.54 6.09
C TYR A 294 -20.45 -7.71 5.64
N THR A 295 -20.28 -6.68 4.81
CA THR A 295 -21.39 -5.78 4.45
C THR A 295 -22.51 -6.47 3.66
N HIS A 296 -22.27 -7.64 3.08
CA HIS A 296 -23.33 -8.48 2.50
C HIS A 296 -24.22 -9.16 3.56
N LEU A 297 -23.70 -9.39 4.77
CA LEU A 297 -24.47 -10.03 5.86
C LEU A 297 -25.29 -9.02 6.67
N ARG A 298 -24.98 -7.71 6.58
CA ARG A 298 -25.62 -6.66 7.38
C ARG A 298 -26.45 -5.64 6.61
N ALA A 299 -26.64 -5.78 5.31
CA ALA A 299 -27.50 -4.89 4.52
C ALA A 299 -28.99 -4.91 4.98
N HIS A 300 -29.35 -5.84 5.87
CA HIS A 300 -30.67 -5.91 6.50
C HIS A 300 -30.80 -5.24 7.88
N GLU A 301 -29.69 -4.80 8.51
CA GLU A 301 -29.75 -4.28 9.89
C GLU A 301 -29.41 -2.80 10.09
N THR A 302 -28.90 -2.07 9.10
CA THR A 302 -28.53 -0.66 9.26
C THR A 302 -29.41 0.30 8.46
N GLY A 303 -30.71 0.18 8.60
CA GLY A 303 -31.65 1.24 8.28
C GLY A 303 -31.81 2.26 9.41
N ARG A 304 -30.74 2.70 10.10
CA ARG A 304 -30.77 3.84 11.02
C ARG A 304 -29.37 4.39 11.29
N ASN A 305 -29.18 5.63 10.88
CA ASN A 305 -28.24 6.63 11.38
C ASN A 305 -26.75 6.50 10.97
N LEU A 306 -26.43 7.23 9.94
CA LEU A 306 -25.39 8.27 10.02
C LEU A 306 -25.95 9.55 9.46
#